data_ca5c447ad114f305ed8f880fccb1fee2
#
_entry.id   ca5c447ad114f305ed8f880fccb1fee2
#
_cell.length_a   1.000
_cell.length_b   1.000
_cell.length_c   1.000
_cell.angle_alpha   90.00
_cell.angle_beta   90.00
_cell.angle_gamma   90.00
#
_symmetry.space_group_name_H-M   'P 1'
#
loop_
_entity.id
_entity.type
_entity.pdbx_description
1 polymer ?
#
loop_
_entity_poly.entity_id
_entity_poly.type
_entity_poly.pdbx_seq_one_letter_code
_entity_poly.pdbx_strand_id
1 'polypeptide(L)'
;EEFGFAKAFYWSPDSKKIAYLTFDETHVTEYNIQLWSELYPNDYRFKYPKAGEDNSLVSLSVYHLEDKKTVQVSAGDETDIYIPRVKWTHDPEVLSYVRMNRLQNQMELIHANAGDGSAEAILSEAAETYVDIEYNDQFLYLEDGKHFLMTSERSGYKHIYLYQTDGTLERQITRGKWEVSELLGADEKRGLV
;
A
#
# COMPACT_ATOMS: atom_id res chain seq x y z
N GLU A 1 -2.02 -2.18 -12.25
CA GLU A 1 -1.32 -3.41 -12.70
C GLU A 1 0.08 -3.51 -12.08
N GLU A 2 0.85 -2.42 -12.03
CA GLU A 2 2.23 -2.38 -11.53
C GLU A 2 2.39 -2.93 -10.10
N PHE A 3 1.45 -2.63 -9.21
CA PHE A 3 1.52 -3.08 -7.81
C PHE A 3 0.76 -4.38 -7.53
N GLY A 4 0.28 -5.08 -8.55
CA GLY A 4 -0.28 -6.43 -8.47
C GLY A 4 -1.57 -6.59 -7.67
N PHE A 5 -2.26 -5.51 -7.24
CA PHE A 5 -3.51 -5.67 -6.53
C PHE A 5 -4.70 -5.91 -7.48
N ALA A 6 -5.53 -6.88 -7.13
CA ALA A 6 -6.70 -7.28 -7.93
C ALA A 6 -8.01 -6.65 -7.45
N LYS A 7 -8.00 -5.92 -6.33
CA LYS A 7 -9.16 -5.24 -5.74
C LYS A 7 -8.76 -3.89 -5.16
N ALA A 8 -9.68 -2.93 -5.21
CA ALA A 8 -9.48 -1.58 -4.71
C ALA A 8 -10.37 -1.25 -3.50
N PHE A 9 -10.86 -2.25 -2.77
CA PHE A 9 -11.65 -2.07 -1.56
C PHE A 9 -11.34 -3.13 -0.51
N TYR A 10 -11.50 -2.75 0.77
CA TYR A 10 -11.11 -3.55 1.93
C TYR A 10 -12.11 -3.37 3.06
N TRP A 11 -12.68 -4.47 3.55
CA TRP A 11 -13.57 -4.47 4.69
C TRP A 11 -12.82 -4.26 5.99
N SER A 12 -13.38 -3.44 6.90
CA SER A 12 -12.91 -3.37 8.28
C SER A 12 -13.14 -4.68 9.02
N PRO A 13 -12.33 -5.00 10.07
CA PRO A 13 -12.45 -6.26 10.80
C PRO A 13 -13.82 -6.44 11.47
N ASP A 14 -14.52 -5.36 11.82
CA ASP A 14 -15.88 -5.37 12.38
C ASP A 14 -16.98 -5.41 11.31
N SER A 15 -16.62 -5.39 10.02
CA SER A 15 -17.53 -5.39 8.86
C SER A 15 -18.50 -4.18 8.80
N LYS A 16 -18.17 -3.05 9.42
CA LYS A 16 -19.00 -1.84 9.44
C LYS A 16 -18.49 -0.74 8.50
N LYS A 17 -17.27 -0.87 8.00
CA LYS A 17 -16.63 0.12 7.13
C LYS A 17 -15.99 -0.55 5.92
N ILE A 18 -15.89 0.21 4.84
CA ILE A 18 -15.17 -0.20 3.62
C ILE A 18 -14.16 0.90 3.28
N ALA A 19 -12.88 0.58 3.31
CA ALA A 19 -11.85 1.41 2.71
C ALA A 19 -11.79 1.14 1.21
N TYR A 20 -11.67 2.18 0.37
CA TYR A 20 -11.58 2.01 -1.07
C TYR A 20 -10.72 3.07 -1.72
N LEU A 21 -10.06 2.68 -2.81
CA LEU A 21 -9.28 3.56 -3.66
C LEU A 21 -10.14 4.11 -4.80
N THR A 22 -9.90 5.38 -5.13
CA THR A 22 -10.43 6.03 -6.32
C THR A 22 -9.26 6.52 -7.17
N PHE A 23 -9.33 6.26 -8.48
CA PHE A 23 -8.34 6.72 -9.46
C PHE A 23 -9.01 7.72 -10.41
N ASP A 24 -8.54 8.96 -10.40
CA ASP A 24 -8.96 9.96 -11.37
C ASP A 24 -7.97 10.01 -12.53
N GLU A 25 -8.40 9.51 -13.67
CA GLU A 25 -7.63 9.45 -14.91
C GLU A 25 -8.04 10.52 -15.92
N THR A 26 -8.83 11.54 -15.51
CA THR A 26 -9.41 12.54 -16.41
C THR A 26 -8.37 13.25 -17.26
N HIS A 27 -7.22 13.54 -16.66
CA HIS A 27 -6.10 14.26 -17.29
C HIS A 27 -5.01 13.34 -17.87
N VAL A 28 -5.12 12.02 -17.65
CA VAL A 28 -4.16 11.06 -18.21
C VAL A 28 -4.33 10.96 -19.72
N THR A 29 -3.22 11.02 -20.44
CA THR A 29 -3.20 10.92 -21.91
C THR A 29 -3.67 9.55 -22.38
N GLU A 30 -4.47 9.53 -23.45
CA GLU A 30 -4.85 8.27 -24.10
C GLU A 30 -3.72 7.75 -24.98
N TYR A 31 -3.46 6.47 -24.83
CA TYR A 31 -2.58 5.71 -25.71
C TYR A 31 -3.39 4.83 -26.66
N ASN A 32 -2.97 4.75 -27.90
CA ASN A 32 -3.59 3.92 -28.94
C ASN A 32 -2.66 2.80 -29.38
N ILE A 33 -3.13 1.57 -29.30
CA ILE A 33 -2.47 0.40 -29.88
C ILE A 33 -3.35 -0.21 -30.97
N GLN A 34 -2.70 -0.76 -32.00
CA GLN A 34 -3.37 -1.48 -33.05
C GLN A 34 -3.38 -2.98 -32.75
N LEU A 35 -4.58 -3.55 -32.66
CA LEU A 35 -4.79 -4.98 -32.49
C LEU A 35 -4.99 -5.65 -33.87
N TRP A 36 -4.09 -6.54 -34.24
CA TRP A 36 -4.07 -7.26 -35.53
C TRP A 36 -4.75 -8.63 -35.39
N SER A 37 -6.01 -8.65 -34.96
CA SER A 37 -6.79 -9.88 -34.83
C SER A 37 -7.53 -10.28 -36.08
N GLU A 38 -7.67 -9.34 -37.05
CA GLU A 38 -8.38 -9.51 -38.30
C GLU A 38 -7.54 -9.02 -39.48
N LEU A 39 -8.12 -9.00 -40.68
CA LEU A 39 -7.43 -8.54 -41.91
C LEU A 39 -6.99 -7.06 -41.81
N TYR A 40 -7.77 -6.25 -41.13
CA TYR A 40 -7.46 -4.85 -40.83
C TYR A 40 -7.33 -4.67 -39.32
N PRO A 41 -6.39 -3.81 -38.86
CA PRO A 41 -6.20 -3.57 -37.44
C PRO A 41 -7.39 -2.80 -36.86
N ASN A 42 -7.71 -3.12 -35.59
CA ASN A 42 -8.63 -2.35 -34.78
C ASN A 42 -7.83 -1.48 -33.79
N ASP A 43 -8.21 -0.22 -33.68
CA ASP A 43 -7.62 0.68 -32.69
C ASP A 43 -8.19 0.38 -31.30
N TYR A 44 -7.29 0.14 -30.32
CA TYR A 44 -7.64 0.03 -28.91
C TYR A 44 -7.03 1.19 -28.15
N ARG A 45 -7.87 2.03 -27.58
CA ARG A 45 -7.48 3.23 -26.81
C ARG A 45 -7.74 3.04 -25.33
N PHE A 46 -6.79 3.46 -24.52
CA PHE A 46 -6.88 3.41 -23.07
C PHE A 46 -5.98 4.49 -22.43
N LYS A 47 -6.26 4.84 -21.19
CA LYS A 47 -5.44 5.78 -20.42
C LYS A 47 -4.11 5.13 -20.08
N TYR A 48 -3.01 5.75 -20.49
CA TYR A 48 -1.67 5.24 -20.25
C TYR A 48 -0.65 6.37 -20.25
N PRO A 49 -0.16 6.77 -19.06
CA PRO A 49 0.87 7.79 -18.98
C PRO A 49 2.21 7.22 -19.43
N LYS A 50 2.87 7.88 -20.36
CA LYS A 50 4.27 7.59 -20.67
C LYS A 50 5.18 8.17 -19.59
N ALA A 51 6.45 7.74 -19.58
CA ALA A 51 7.44 8.28 -18.66
C ALA A 51 7.51 9.82 -18.75
N GLY A 52 7.38 10.49 -17.61
CA GLY A 52 7.37 11.95 -17.51
C GLY A 52 6.00 12.62 -17.76
N GLU A 53 4.97 11.87 -18.13
CA GLU A 53 3.59 12.36 -18.29
C GLU A 53 2.82 12.30 -16.95
N ASP A 54 1.72 13.05 -16.88
CA ASP A 54 0.84 13.05 -15.73
C ASP A 54 0.24 11.66 -15.47
N ASN A 55 0.28 11.21 -14.21
CA ASN A 55 -0.30 9.96 -13.77
C ASN A 55 -1.73 10.15 -13.24
N SER A 56 -2.48 9.07 -13.05
CA SER A 56 -3.76 9.11 -12.35
C SER A 56 -3.59 9.63 -10.93
N LEU A 57 -4.54 10.46 -10.47
CA LEU A 57 -4.60 10.88 -9.08
C LEU A 57 -5.29 9.79 -8.26
N VAL A 58 -4.60 9.29 -7.25
CA VAL A 58 -5.14 8.27 -6.34
C VAL A 58 -5.62 8.92 -5.05
N SER A 59 -6.79 8.50 -4.59
CA SER A 59 -7.31 8.87 -3.28
C SER A 59 -7.84 7.65 -2.53
N LEU A 60 -7.78 7.71 -1.20
CA LEU A 60 -8.27 6.69 -0.29
C LEU A 60 -9.43 7.25 0.53
N SER A 61 -10.49 6.48 0.65
CA SER A 61 -11.69 6.87 1.41
C SER A 61 -12.21 5.72 2.24
N VAL A 62 -12.91 6.04 3.34
CA VAL A 62 -13.59 5.08 4.19
C VAL A 62 -15.09 5.36 4.14
N TYR A 63 -15.88 4.38 3.70
CA TYR A 63 -17.33 4.41 3.73
C TYR A 63 -17.86 3.73 4.98
N HIS A 64 -18.67 4.45 5.76
CA HIS A 64 -19.35 3.96 6.97
C HIS A 64 -20.75 3.47 6.60
N LEU A 65 -21.03 2.17 6.82
CA LEU A 65 -22.28 1.55 6.40
C LEU A 65 -23.50 2.06 7.19
N GLU A 66 -23.33 2.28 8.49
CA GLU A 66 -24.42 2.72 9.36
C GLU A 66 -24.88 4.14 9.01
N ASP A 67 -23.95 5.07 8.97
CA ASP A 67 -24.22 6.50 8.71
C ASP A 67 -24.35 6.83 7.24
N LYS A 68 -23.97 5.91 6.34
CA LYS A 68 -23.88 6.11 4.88
C LYS A 68 -23.01 7.32 4.51
N LYS A 69 -21.95 7.55 5.25
CA LYS A 69 -21.00 8.65 5.05
C LYS A 69 -19.68 8.14 4.52
N THR A 70 -19.05 8.98 3.71
CA THR A 70 -17.67 8.78 3.25
C THR A 70 -16.77 9.77 3.95
N VAL A 71 -15.67 9.28 4.47
CA VAL A 71 -14.56 10.05 5.03
C VAL A 71 -13.37 9.89 4.09
N GLN A 72 -12.84 11.01 3.60
CA GLN A 72 -11.63 10.99 2.80
C GLN A 72 -10.41 10.91 3.72
N VAL A 73 -9.52 9.98 3.45
CA VAL A 73 -8.26 9.81 4.18
C VAL A 73 -7.24 10.82 3.67
N SER A 74 -6.55 11.50 4.58
CA SER A 74 -5.47 12.42 4.21
C SER A 74 -4.29 11.62 3.66
N ALA A 75 -3.90 11.92 2.41
CA ALA A 75 -2.72 11.34 1.78
C ALA A 75 -1.52 12.32 1.75
N GLY A 76 -1.63 13.46 2.45
CA GLY A 76 -0.66 14.56 2.42
C GLY A 76 -0.95 15.55 1.28
N ASP A 77 -0.06 16.53 1.13
CA ASP A 77 -0.23 17.62 0.14
C ASP A 77 0.28 17.22 -1.27
N GLU A 78 1.17 16.23 -1.33
CA GLU A 78 1.67 15.70 -2.62
C GLU A 78 0.61 14.83 -3.30
N THR A 79 0.36 15.10 -4.56
CA THR A 79 -0.67 14.40 -5.36
C THR A 79 -0.11 13.40 -6.37
N ASP A 80 1.17 13.55 -6.76
CA ASP A 80 1.85 12.60 -7.66
C ASP A 80 2.47 11.44 -6.85
N ILE A 81 1.58 10.63 -6.30
CA ILE A 81 1.88 9.53 -5.38
C ILE A 81 1.25 8.23 -5.85
N TYR A 82 1.70 7.15 -5.24
CA TYR A 82 1.06 5.84 -5.31
C TYR A 82 0.58 5.41 -3.92
N ILE A 83 -0.53 4.64 -3.91
CA ILE A 83 -1.01 3.91 -2.73
C ILE A 83 -1.06 2.42 -3.09
N PRO A 84 0.10 1.74 -3.07
CA PRO A 84 0.20 0.36 -3.54
C PRO A 84 -0.47 -0.67 -2.62
N ARG A 85 -0.56 -0.39 -1.32
CA ARG A 85 -1.12 -1.32 -0.32
C ARG A 85 -2.01 -0.60 0.66
N VAL A 86 -3.15 -1.24 0.96
CA VAL A 86 -4.12 -0.81 1.99
C VAL A 86 -4.49 -2.03 2.82
N LYS A 87 -4.47 -1.90 4.13
CA LYS A 87 -4.80 -2.97 5.06
C LYS A 87 -5.38 -2.40 6.35
N TRP A 88 -6.44 -3.00 6.84
CA TRP A 88 -6.92 -2.68 8.18
C TRP A 88 -5.99 -3.28 9.24
N THR A 89 -5.80 -2.58 10.33
CA THR A 89 -5.25 -3.16 11.56
C THR A 89 -6.31 -4.04 12.23
N HIS A 90 -6.02 -4.63 13.40
CA HIS A 90 -7.05 -5.31 14.19
C HIS A 90 -8.04 -4.32 14.83
N ASP A 91 -7.66 -3.04 14.98
CA ASP A 91 -8.55 -1.96 15.39
C ASP A 91 -9.36 -1.46 14.18
N PRO A 92 -10.70 -1.57 14.19
CA PRO A 92 -11.55 -1.09 13.10
C PRO A 92 -11.55 0.45 12.94
N GLU A 93 -10.97 1.20 13.87
CA GLU A 93 -10.81 2.65 13.76
C GLU A 93 -9.48 3.06 13.11
N VAL A 94 -8.58 2.10 12.87
CA VAL A 94 -7.25 2.38 12.30
C VAL A 94 -7.05 1.65 10.97
N LEU A 95 -7.02 2.43 9.90
CA LEU A 95 -6.66 1.97 8.56
C LEU A 95 -5.17 2.20 8.32
N SER A 96 -4.49 1.20 7.79
CA SER A 96 -3.08 1.29 7.41
C SER A 96 -2.95 1.29 5.90
N TYR A 97 -2.07 2.14 5.36
CA TYR A 97 -1.75 2.13 3.95
C TYR A 97 -0.29 2.52 3.69
N VAL A 98 0.23 2.03 2.57
CA VAL A 98 1.55 2.43 2.08
C VAL A 98 1.40 3.56 1.09
N ARG A 99 2.18 4.63 1.26
CA ARG A 99 2.33 5.72 0.31
C ARG A 99 3.72 5.70 -0.29
N MET A 100 3.83 5.88 -1.59
CA MET A 100 5.11 6.04 -2.30
C MET A 100 5.09 7.32 -3.13
N ASN A 101 6.25 7.96 -3.25
CA ASN A 101 6.43 9.04 -4.21
C ASN A 101 6.52 8.51 -5.66
N ARG A 102 6.38 9.41 -6.64
CA ARG A 102 6.44 9.06 -8.08
C ARG A 102 7.74 8.34 -8.48
N LEU A 103 8.87 8.69 -7.89
CA LEU A 103 10.16 8.07 -8.17
C LEU A 103 10.32 6.69 -7.52
N GLN A 104 9.39 6.27 -6.69
CA GLN A 104 9.39 5.00 -5.96
C GLN A 104 10.66 4.78 -5.12
N ASN A 105 11.30 5.85 -4.68
CA ASN A 105 12.49 5.80 -3.83
C ASN A 105 12.23 6.22 -2.38
N GLN A 106 10.99 6.58 -2.07
CA GLN A 106 10.52 6.88 -0.73
C GLN A 106 9.18 6.17 -0.49
N MET A 107 9.09 5.44 0.58
CA MET A 107 7.91 4.70 1.01
C MET A 107 7.60 5.05 2.46
N GLU A 108 6.32 5.21 2.77
CA GLU A 108 5.82 5.45 4.12
C GLU A 108 4.68 4.49 4.43
N LEU A 109 4.73 3.89 5.61
CA LEU A 109 3.59 3.21 6.20
C LEU A 109 2.84 4.22 7.05
N ILE A 110 1.56 4.40 6.77
CA ILE A 110 0.72 5.44 7.35
C ILE A 110 -0.45 4.79 8.08
N HIS A 111 -0.75 5.27 9.29
CA HIS A 111 -1.99 4.98 9.98
C HIS A 111 -2.96 6.14 9.83
N ALA A 112 -4.20 5.81 9.48
CA ALA A 112 -5.28 6.78 9.33
C ALA A 112 -6.43 6.45 10.26
N ASN A 113 -7.01 7.47 10.88
CA ASN A 113 -8.24 7.36 11.64
C ASN A 113 -9.43 7.22 10.68
N ALA A 114 -10.17 6.13 10.81
CA ALA A 114 -11.30 5.84 9.94
C ALA A 114 -12.49 6.80 10.12
N GLY A 115 -12.59 7.46 11.28
CA GLY A 115 -13.69 8.35 11.62
C GLY A 115 -13.56 9.76 11.08
N ASP A 116 -12.35 10.31 11.01
CA ASP A 116 -12.09 11.69 10.57
C ASP A 116 -11.11 11.82 9.40
N GLY A 117 -10.44 10.72 9.01
CA GLY A 117 -9.49 10.68 7.91
C GLY A 117 -8.12 11.28 8.22
N SER A 118 -7.87 11.71 9.45
CA SER A 118 -6.53 12.17 9.87
C SER A 118 -5.53 11.02 9.75
N ALA A 119 -4.30 11.32 9.32
CA ALA A 119 -3.31 10.30 9.02
C ALA A 119 -1.93 10.72 9.48
N GLU A 120 -1.13 9.75 9.96
CA GLU A 120 0.22 9.92 10.45
C GLU A 120 1.13 8.85 9.87
N ALA A 121 2.30 9.25 9.36
CA ALA A 121 3.34 8.32 8.94
C ALA A 121 4.03 7.73 10.17
N ILE A 122 3.90 6.41 10.33
CA ILE A 122 4.50 5.69 11.47
C ILE A 122 5.87 5.08 11.13
N LEU A 123 6.17 4.90 9.85
CA LEU A 123 7.43 4.37 9.37
C LEU A 123 7.74 4.93 8.00
N SER A 124 9.02 5.20 7.72
CA SER A 124 9.48 5.56 6.39
C SER A 124 10.72 4.79 5.98
N GLU A 125 10.82 4.47 4.71
CA GLU A 125 11.99 3.90 4.07
C GLU A 125 12.34 4.71 2.82
N ALA A 126 13.66 4.86 2.57
CA ALA A 126 14.16 5.52 1.39
C ALA A 126 15.40 4.78 0.86
N ALA A 127 15.58 4.81 -0.44
CA ALA A 127 16.74 4.24 -1.12
C ALA A 127 17.32 5.24 -2.13
N GLU A 128 18.62 5.12 -2.43
CA GLU A 128 19.24 5.94 -3.48
C GLU A 128 18.72 5.59 -4.88
N THR A 129 18.29 4.34 -5.07
CA THR A 129 17.71 3.84 -6.31
C THR A 129 16.19 3.90 -6.23
N TYR A 130 15.55 2.84 -5.78
CA TYR A 130 14.11 2.76 -5.48
C TYR A 130 13.87 1.72 -4.40
N VAL A 131 12.74 1.85 -3.72
CA VAL A 131 12.22 0.86 -2.77
C VAL A 131 11.36 -0.11 -3.55
N ASP A 132 11.75 -1.37 -3.60
CA ASP A 132 10.99 -2.38 -4.31
C ASP A 132 9.75 -2.78 -3.48
N ILE A 133 8.59 -2.32 -3.91
CA ILE A 133 7.34 -2.56 -3.21
C ILE A 133 6.91 -4.03 -3.29
N GLU A 134 7.26 -4.76 -4.35
CA GLU A 134 6.95 -6.17 -4.46
C GLU A 134 7.69 -7.00 -3.41
N TYR A 135 8.87 -6.52 -3.01
CA TYR A 135 9.69 -7.16 -1.98
C TYR A 135 9.46 -6.61 -0.57
N ASN A 136 9.09 -5.33 -0.41
CA ASN A 136 9.05 -4.65 0.89
C ASN A 136 7.64 -4.34 1.38
N ASP A 137 6.60 -4.82 0.71
CA ASP A 137 5.21 -4.53 1.03
C ASP A 137 4.57 -5.51 2.02
N GLN A 138 5.29 -6.55 2.40
CA GLN A 138 4.74 -7.57 3.26
C GLN A 138 4.75 -7.11 4.71
N PHE A 139 3.57 -6.77 5.21
CA PHE A 139 3.38 -6.45 6.61
C PHE A 139 2.17 -7.19 7.19
N LEU A 140 2.28 -7.59 8.44
CA LEU A 140 1.30 -8.41 9.16
C LEU A 140 1.13 -7.87 10.58
N TYR A 141 -0.08 -7.38 10.89
CA TYR A 141 -0.43 -7.02 12.27
C TYR A 141 -0.62 -8.28 13.09
N LEU A 142 -0.06 -8.28 14.31
CA LEU A 142 -0.16 -9.40 15.24
C LEU A 142 -1.46 -9.33 16.04
N GLU A 143 -1.95 -10.49 16.47
CA GLU A 143 -3.19 -10.63 17.24
C GLU A 143 -3.14 -9.93 18.60
N ASP A 144 -1.92 -9.65 19.11
CA ASP A 144 -1.72 -8.91 20.35
C ASP A 144 -2.17 -7.42 20.27
N GLY A 145 -2.45 -6.92 19.06
CA GLY A 145 -2.87 -5.56 18.77
C GLY A 145 -1.83 -4.48 19.06
N LYS A 146 -0.58 -4.87 19.32
CA LYS A 146 0.51 -3.96 19.71
C LYS A 146 1.68 -3.96 18.75
N HIS A 147 1.79 -5.00 17.95
CA HIS A 147 2.94 -5.20 17.07
C HIS A 147 2.52 -5.52 15.64
N PHE A 148 3.45 -5.29 14.74
CA PHE A 148 3.38 -5.79 13.39
C PHE A 148 4.76 -6.25 12.90
N LEU A 149 4.76 -7.19 11.99
CA LEU A 149 5.93 -7.61 11.24
C LEU A 149 5.92 -6.91 9.89
N MET A 150 7.10 -6.52 9.40
CA MET A 150 7.27 -5.97 8.07
C MET A 150 8.58 -6.44 7.46
N THR A 151 8.58 -6.69 6.16
CA THR A 151 9.79 -6.99 5.41
C THR A 151 10.49 -5.69 4.98
N SER A 152 11.81 -5.71 4.94
CA SER A 152 12.62 -4.58 4.49
C SER A 152 14.01 -5.04 4.02
N GLU A 153 14.55 -4.36 3.01
CA GLU A 153 15.90 -4.57 2.48
C GLU A 153 16.96 -3.64 3.10
N ARG A 154 16.62 -2.87 4.12
CA ARG A 154 17.49 -1.86 4.76
C ARG A 154 18.86 -2.39 5.23
N SER A 155 18.98 -3.69 5.43
CA SER A 155 20.23 -4.36 5.83
C SER A 155 21.00 -4.99 4.65
N GLY A 156 20.59 -4.74 3.40
CA GLY A 156 21.18 -5.22 2.18
C GLY A 156 20.57 -6.52 1.63
N TYR A 157 19.69 -7.16 2.38
CA TYR A 157 18.88 -8.32 1.99
C TYR A 157 17.50 -8.18 2.60
N LYS A 158 16.47 -8.74 1.96
CA LYS A 158 15.10 -8.75 2.48
C LYS A 158 15.04 -9.57 3.77
N HIS A 159 14.68 -8.92 4.86
CA HIS A 159 14.53 -9.52 6.18
C HIS A 159 13.24 -9.07 6.86
N ILE A 160 12.83 -9.82 7.88
CA ILE A 160 11.64 -9.52 8.70
C ILE A 160 12.06 -8.72 9.92
N TYR A 161 11.31 -7.66 10.19
CA TYR A 161 11.47 -6.77 11.33
C TYR A 161 10.18 -6.73 12.15
N LEU A 162 10.32 -6.66 13.47
CA LEU A 162 9.22 -6.48 14.41
C LEU A 162 9.17 -5.01 14.85
N TYR A 163 7.97 -4.44 14.76
CA TYR A 163 7.67 -3.06 15.14
C TYR A 163 6.52 -3.02 16.14
N GLN A 164 6.49 -2.00 16.99
CA GLN A 164 5.29 -1.57 17.67
C GLN A 164 4.33 -0.88 16.68
N THR A 165 3.04 -0.82 17.02
CA THR A 165 2.03 -0.19 16.15
C THR A 165 2.24 1.31 15.92
N ASP A 166 3.06 1.97 16.73
CA ASP A 166 3.51 3.36 16.54
C ASP A 166 4.70 3.50 15.56
N GLY A 167 5.18 2.39 14.98
CA GLY A 167 6.33 2.36 14.07
C GLY A 167 7.69 2.22 14.75
N THR A 168 7.74 2.14 16.09
CA THR A 168 8.99 1.91 16.81
C THR A 168 9.55 0.53 16.47
N LEU A 169 10.78 0.49 15.94
CA LEU A 169 11.48 -0.77 15.65
C LEU A 169 11.88 -1.45 16.96
N GLU A 170 11.38 -2.65 17.20
CA GLU A 170 11.82 -3.46 18.34
C GLU A 170 13.05 -4.28 18.02
N ARG A 171 13.00 -5.05 16.93
CA ARG A 171 14.13 -5.91 16.55
C ARG A 171 14.03 -6.41 15.11
N GLN A 172 15.18 -6.76 14.55
CA GLN A 172 15.29 -7.57 13.36
C GLN A 172 15.11 -9.05 13.72
N ILE A 173 14.15 -9.73 13.10
CA ILE A 173 13.83 -11.16 13.36
C ILE A 173 14.79 -12.06 12.59
N THR A 174 14.95 -11.85 11.30
CA THR A 174 15.84 -12.64 10.43
C THR A 174 17.05 -11.81 10.03
N ARG A 175 18.22 -12.46 9.84
CA ARG A 175 19.44 -11.78 9.45
C ARG A 175 20.40 -12.73 8.71
N GLY A 176 21.29 -12.18 7.88
CA GLY A 176 22.30 -12.96 7.17
C GLY A 176 22.51 -12.48 5.74
N LYS A 177 23.40 -13.15 5.00
CA LYS A 177 23.65 -12.91 3.57
C LYS A 177 22.70 -13.78 2.72
N TRP A 178 21.43 -13.67 2.97
CA TRP A 178 20.35 -14.35 2.29
C TRP A 178 19.06 -13.53 2.49
N GLU A 179 18.05 -13.76 1.72
CA GLU A 179 16.79 -13.02 1.79
C GLU A 179 15.61 -13.91 2.16
N VAL A 180 14.61 -13.32 2.78
CA VAL A 180 13.30 -13.92 3.00
C VAL A 180 12.52 -13.81 1.69
N SER A 181 12.06 -14.92 1.15
CA SER A 181 11.24 -14.91 -0.06
C SER A 181 9.84 -14.36 0.21
N GLU A 182 9.22 -14.76 1.33
CA GLU A 182 7.85 -14.38 1.65
C GLU A 182 7.60 -14.43 3.17
N LEU A 183 6.78 -13.49 3.68
CA LEU A 183 6.23 -13.51 5.04
C LEU A 183 4.84 -14.16 5.00
N LEU A 184 4.76 -15.46 5.31
CA LEU A 184 3.53 -16.23 5.23
C LEU A 184 2.58 -16.00 6.41
N GLY A 185 3.10 -15.71 7.60
CA GLY A 185 2.31 -15.52 8.81
C GLY A 185 3.14 -15.55 10.08
N ALA A 186 2.46 -15.50 11.22
CA ALA A 186 3.06 -15.62 12.54
C ALA A 186 2.21 -16.55 13.44
N ASP A 187 2.88 -17.41 14.21
CA ASP A 187 2.26 -18.14 15.32
C ASP A 187 2.76 -17.53 16.64
N GLU A 188 2.00 -16.57 17.15
CA GLU A 188 2.38 -15.81 18.36
C GLU A 188 2.47 -16.71 19.60
N LYS A 189 1.64 -17.75 19.68
CA LYS A 189 1.65 -18.68 20.82
C LYS A 189 2.93 -19.49 20.88
N ARG A 190 3.50 -19.79 19.72
CA ARG A 190 4.75 -20.56 19.59
C ARG A 190 5.97 -19.69 19.37
N GLY A 191 5.77 -18.37 19.13
CA GLY A 191 6.83 -17.44 18.81
C GLY A 191 7.53 -17.74 17.46
N LEU A 192 6.77 -18.17 16.47
CA LEU A 192 7.27 -18.53 15.13
C LEU A 192 6.79 -17.50 14.07
N VAL A 193 7.64 -17.28 13.08
CA VAL A 193 7.38 -16.48 11.87
C VAL A 193 7.80 -17.32 10.66
#